data_a6024cbde7b73cb20ba82ccec74c5162
#
_entry.id   a6024cbde7b73cb20ba82ccec74c5162
#
_cell.length_a   1.000
_cell.length_b   1.000
_cell.length_c   1.000
_cell.angle_alpha   90.00
_cell.angle_beta   90.00
_cell.angle_gamma   90.00
#
_symmetry.space_group_name_H-M   'P 1'
#
loop_
_entity.id
_entity.type
_entity.pdbx_description
1 polymer ?
#
loop_
_entity_poly.entity_id
_entity_poly.type
_entity_poly.pdbx_seq_one_letter_code
_entity_poly.pdbx_strand_id
1 'polypeptide(L)'
;RQELIEIWTQATNEIAKEMEANIPVTNTIFRMVSSGARGNWMQLRQIAGMRGLVSNPKGDIIPRPIRANFREGLSVLEFFISTHGSRKGLADTALRTADSGYLTRRLVDVSQDVIIREDDCGTDRGLAMPIAKVNERSGERVLHDDVETSVYARTLAEDVERDGTVLAPAGID
;
A
#
# COMPACT_ATOMS: atom_id res chain seq x y z
N ARG A 1 8.11 -10.99 -26.13
CA ARG A 1 6.97 -10.53 -25.34
C ARG A 1 7.43 -9.85 -24.06
N GLN A 2 8.32 -10.48 -23.30
CA GLN A 2 8.84 -9.92 -22.05
C GLN A 2 9.58 -8.60 -22.29
N GLU A 3 10.47 -8.55 -23.25
CA GLU A 3 11.19 -7.31 -23.62
C GLU A 3 10.24 -6.16 -23.98
N LEU A 4 9.14 -6.43 -24.68
CA LEU A 4 8.15 -5.39 -24.99
C LEU A 4 7.47 -4.85 -23.72
N ILE A 5 7.19 -5.70 -22.76
CA ILE A 5 6.61 -5.29 -21.48
C ILE A 5 7.59 -4.41 -20.72
N GLU A 6 8.86 -4.78 -20.69
CA GLU A 6 9.92 -4.01 -20.02
C GLU A 6 10.12 -2.64 -20.66
N ILE A 7 10.22 -2.57 -21.98
CA ILE A 7 10.36 -1.30 -22.72
C ILE A 7 9.18 -0.38 -22.46
N TRP A 8 7.95 -0.90 -22.52
CA TRP A 8 6.75 -0.07 -22.28
C TRP A 8 6.58 0.32 -20.82
N THR A 9 7.04 -0.51 -19.89
CA THR A 9 7.07 -0.16 -18.47
C THR A 9 8.06 0.98 -18.22
N GLN A 10 9.26 0.90 -18.81
CA GLN A 10 10.26 1.95 -18.71
C GLN A 10 9.73 3.27 -19.31
N ALA A 11 9.21 3.24 -20.53
CA ALA A 11 8.63 4.42 -21.18
C ALA A 11 7.50 5.06 -20.35
N THR A 12 6.66 4.22 -19.74
CA THR A 12 5.58 4.70 -18.88
C THR A 12 6.11 5.39 -17.61
N ASN A 13 7.20 4.88 -17.05
CA ASN A 13 7.84 5.48 -15.87
C ASN A 13 8.58 6.79 -16.21
N GLU A 14 9.18 6.87 -17.38
CA GLU A 14 9.80 8.12 -17.89
C GLU A 14 8.73 9.21 -18.09
N ILE A 15 7.62 8.89 -18.72
CA ILE A 15 6.49 9.82 -18.88
C ILE A 15 5.96 10.28 -17.52
N ALA A 16 5.88 9.39 -16.53
CA ALA A 16 5.43 9.76 -15.20
C ALA A 16 6.37 10.76 -14.52
N LYS A 17 7.68 10.57 -14.63
CA LYS A 17 8.69 11.49 -14.10
C LYS A 17 8.65 12.86 -14.78
N GLU A 18 8.57 12.88 -16.10
CA GLU A 18 8.45 14.12 -16.86
C GLU A 18 7.18 14.88 -16.53
N MET A 19 6.07 14.15 -16.38
CA MET A 19 4.79 14.75 -15.97
C MET A 19 4.89 15.39 -14.58
N GLU A 20 5.48 14.69 -13.61
CA GLU A 20 5.66 15.17 -12.25
C GLU A 20 6.54 16.44 -12.20
N ALA A 21 7.62 16.46 -12.99
CA ALA A 21 8.53 17.60 -13.08
C ALA A 21 7.90 18.84 -13.73
N ASN A 22 6.97 18.64 -14.68
CA ASN A 22 6.40 19.72 -15.47
C ASN A 22 5.07 20.28 -14.93
N ILE A 23 4.44 19.64 -13.95
CA ILE A 23 3.20 20.14 -13.35
C ILE A 23 3.54 21.32 -12.41
N PRO A 24 2.94 22.51 -12.60
CA PRO A 24 3.17 23.64 -11.72
C PRO A 24 2.75 23.34 -10.27
N VAL A 25 3.57 23.72 -9.31
CA VAL A 25 3.29 23.55 -7.86
C VAL A 25 1.99 24.27 -7.44
N THR A 26 1.61 25.30 -8.16
CA THR A 26 0.36 26.05 -7.94
C THR A 26 -0.88 25.30 -8.40
N ASN A 27 -0.74 24.23 -9.18
CA ASN A 27 -1.85 23.43 -9.66
C ASN A 27 -2.57 22.76 -8.48
N THR A 28 -3.89 22.84 -8.45
CA THR A 28 -4.72 22.28 -7.37
C THR A 28 -4.57 20.78 -7.26
N ILE A 29 -4.48 20.06 -8.39
CA ILE A 29 -4.31 18.60 -8.41
C ILE A 29 -2.92 18.22 -7.89
N PHE A 30 -1.86 18.97 -8.26
CA PHE A 30 -0.53 18.77 -7.71
C PHE A 30 -0.55 18.85 -6.18
N ARG A 31 -1.18 19.89 -5.62
CA ARG A 31 -1.29 20.07 -4.17
C ARG A 31 -2.05 18.93 -3.48
N MET A 32 -3.13 18.45 -4.09
CA MET A 32 -3.90 17.32 -3.56
C MET A 32 -3.09 16.02 -3.51
N VAL A 33 -2.35 15.72 -4.57
CA VAL A 33 -1.54 14.52 -4.69
C VAL A 33 -0.28 14.59 -3.84
N SER A 34 0.44 15.72 -3.85
CA SER A 34 1.68 15.91 -3.10
C SER A 34 1.48 15.93 -1.58
N SER A 35 0.33 16.47 -1.12
CA SER A 35 -0.03 16.46 0.30
C SER A 35 -0.55 15.10 0.79
N GLY A 36 -0.81 14.14 -0.12
CA GLY A 36 -1.42 12.87 0.23
C GLY A 36 -2.91 12.94 0.61
N ALA A 37 -3.53 14.13 0.49
CA ALA A 37 -4.94 14.31 0.87
C ALA A 37 -5.89 13.49 0.00
N ARG A 38 -5.64 13.44 -1.31
CA ARG A 38 -6.46 12.68 -2.25
C ARG A 38 -5.69 12.36 -3.54
N GLY A 39 -5.87 11.12 -4.03
CA GLY A 39 -5.25 10.66 -5.27
C GLY A 39 -3.78 10.27 -5.08
N ASN A 40 -3.19 9.76 -6.13
CA ASN A 40 -1.77 9.44 -6.22
C ASN A 40 -1.22 9.72 -7.63
N TRP A 41 0.10 9.73 -7.76
CA TRP A 41 0.79 10.00 -9.02
C TRP A 41 0.44 9.00 -10.12
N MET A 42 0.15 7.75 -9.77
CA MET A 42 -0.25 6.72 -10.71
C MET A 42 -1.62 7.02 -11.34
N GLN A 43 -2.57 7.54 -10.57
CA GLN A 43 -3.87 7.96 -11.07
C GLN A 43 -3.75 9.20 -11.96
N LEU A 44 -2.94 10.18 -11.56
CA LEU A 44 -2.69 11.38 -12.34
C LEU A 44 -2.03 11.07 -13.68
N ARG A 45 -1.08 10.14 -13.70
CA ARG A 45 -0.46 9.64 -14.94
C ARG A 45 -1.49 9.08 -15.91
N GLN A 46 -2.48 8.34 -15.45
CA GLN A 46 -3.53 7.79 -16.31
C GLN A 46 -4.46 8.86 -16.88
N ILE A 47 -4.61 9.98 -16.18
CA ILE A 47 -5.47 11.09 -16.60
C ILE A 47 -4.76 12.00 -17.59
N ALA A 48 -3.52 12.39 -17.32
CA ALA A 48 -2.79 13.42 -18.05
C ALA A 48 -1.58 12.90 -18.85
N GLY A 49 -1.04 11.75 -18.52
CA GLY A 49 0.11 11.15 -19.18
C GLY A 49 -0.27 10.03 -20.13
N MET A 50 0.06 8.80 -19.77
CA MET A 50 -0.24 7.59 -20.54
C MET A 50 -0.80 6.52 -19.59
N ARG A 51 -1.84 5.82 -20.00
CA ARG A 51 -2.38 4.73 -19.18
C ARG A 51 -1.39 3.56 -19.05
N GLY A 52 -0.73 3.20 -20.15
CA GLY A 52 0.29 2.16 -20.17
C GLY A 52 -0.25 0.75 -20.36
N LEU A 53 0.46 -0.23 -19.83
CA LEU A 53 0.09 -1.63 -19.96
C LEU A 53 -1.08 -1.98 -19.02
N VAL A 54 -1.97 -2.81 -19.52
CA VAL A 54 -3.13 -3.32 -18.78
C VAL A 54 -3.13 -4.84 -18.78
N SER A 55 -3.80 -5.44 -17.79
CA SER A 55 -3.89 -6.90 -17.68
C SER A 55 -5.24 -7.43 -18.16
N ASN A 56 -5.22 -8.68 -18.61
CA ASN A 56 -6.42 -9.47 -18.87
C ASN A 56 -7.15 -9.81 -17.56
N PRO A 57 -8.40 -10.27 -17.60
CA PRO A 57 -9.11 -10.79 -16.43
C PRO A 57 -8.37 -11.94 -15.73
N LYS A 58 -7.56 -12.72 -16.46
CA LYS A 58 -6.72 -13.80 -15.91
C LYS A 58 -5.48 -13.30 -15.16
N GLY A 59 -5.12 -12.01 -15.32
CA GLY A 59 -3.92 -11.41 -14.69
C GLY A 59 -2.72 -11.27 -15.62
N ASP A 60 -2.76 -11.82 -16.85
CA ASP A 60 -1.67 -11.68 -17.80
C ASP A 60 -1.59 -10.25 -18.36
N ILE A 61 -0.39 -9.71 -18.48
CA ILE A 61 -0.17 -8.40 -19.09
C ILE A 61 -0.34 -8.49 -20.61
N ILE A 62 -1.16 -7.61 -21.15
CA ILE A 62 -1.34 -7.46 -22.59
C ILE A 62 -0.14 -6.66 -23.12
N PRO A 63 0.65 -7.20 -24.08
CA PRO A 63 1.87 -6.55 -24.56
C PRO A 63 1.62 -5.32 -25.44
N ARG A 64 0.38 -4.90 -25.58
CA ARG A 64 -0.03 -3.69 -26.29
C ARG A 64 -0.41 -2.61 -25.28
N PRO A 65 0.34 -1.51 -25.18
CA PRO A 65 0.03 -0.44 -24.24
C PRO A 65 -1.14 0.41 -24.75
N ILE A 66 -1.85 1.02 -23.79
CA ILE A 66 -2.77 2.11 -24.07
C ILE A 66 -1.94 3.38 -24.01
N ARG A 67 -1.71 4.02 -25.17
CA ARG A 67 -0.90 5.23 -25.28
C ARG A 67 -1.68 6.50 -24.94
N ALA A 68 -2.97 6.46 -25.15
CA ALA A 68 -3.87 7.58 -24.81
C ALA A 68 -4.04 7.70 -23.29
N ASN A 69 -4.49 8.88 -22.87
CA ASN A 69 -4.90 9.20 -21.51
C ASN A 69 -6.40 9.44 -21.44
N PHE A 70 -6.95 9.54 -20.23
CA PHE A 70 -8.39 9.77 -20.08
C PHE A 70 -8.83 11.17 -20.49
N ARG A 71 -7.94 12.17 -20.48
CA ARG A 71 -8.27 13.53 -20.88
C ARG A 71 -8.49 13.64 -22.39
N GLU A 72 -7.64 13.00 -23.18
CA GLU A 72 -7.75 12.97 -24.65
C GLU A 72 -8.85 12.02 -25.14
N GLY A 73 -9.14 11.02 -24.31
CA GLY A 73 -10.04 9.94 -24.64
C GLY A 73 -9.31 8.72 -25.24
N LEU A 74 -9.92 7.57 -25.10
CA LEU A 74 -9.40 6.28 -25.58
C LEU A 74 -10.01 5.95 -26.93
N SER A 75 -9.23 5.30 -27.81
CA SER A 75 -9.80 4.68 -29.01
C SER A 75 -10.75 3.54 -28.63
N VAL A 76 -11.63 3.16 -29.53
CA VAL A 76 -12.63 2.08 -29.28
C VAL A 76 -11.96 0.80 -28.77
N LEU A 77 -10.86 0.38 -29.41
CA LEU A 77 -10.13 -0.81 -29.02
C LEU A 77 -9.50 -0.65 -27.62
N GLU A 78 -8.87 0.47 -27.35
CA GLU A 78 -8.26 0.77 -26.05
C GLU A 78 -9.31 0.82 -24.92
N PHE A 79 -10.50 1.34 -25.23
CA PHE A 79 -11.62 1.33 -24.31
C PHE A 79 -12.04 -0.09 -23.94
N PHE A 80 -12.24 -0.96 -24.92
CA PHE A 80 -12.62 -2.35 -24.65
C PHE A 80 -11.54 -3.12 -23.86
N ILE A 81 -10.27 -2.95 -24.19
CA ILE A 81 -9.16 -3.56 -23.42
C ILE A 81 -9.16 -3.03 -21.98
N SER A 82 -9.45 -1.76 -21.81
CA SER A 82 -9.53 -1.07 -20.54
C SER A 82 -10.65 -1.58 -19.63
N THR A 83 -11.80 -1.99 -20.20
CA THR A 83 -12.95 -2.47 -19.42
C THR A 83 -12.69 -3.78 -18.69
N HIS A 84 -11.74 -4.59 -19.15
CA HIS A 84 -11.39 -5.84 -18.46
C HIS A 84 -10.91 -5.60 -17.03
N GLY A 85 -10.01 -4.63 -16.86
CA GLY A 85 -9.51 -4.28 -15.52
C GLY A 85 -10.59 -3.68 -14.61
N SER A 86 -11.44 -2.83 -15.16
CA SER A 86 -12.53 -2.23 -14.40
C SER A 86 -13.55 -3.27 -13.93
N ARG A 87 -13.96 -4.18 -14.82
CA ARG A 87 -14.88 -5.28 -14.46
C ARG A 87 -14.29 -6.19 -13.40
N LYS A 88 -13.01 -6.58 -13.55
CA LYS A 88 -12.32 -7.40 -12.57
C LYS A 88 -12.25 -6.69 -11.21
N GLY A 89 -11.89 -5.40 -11.20
CA GLY A 89 -11.83 -4.60 -9.97
C GLY A 89 -13.17 -4.51 -9.25
N LEU A 90 -14.28 -4.34 -9.97
CA LEU A 90 -15.62 -4.34 -9.38
C LEU A 90 -15.99 -5.70 -8.78
N ALA A 91 -15.71 -6.79 -9.49
CA ALA A 91 -15.96 -8.13 -8.99
C ALA A 91 -15.10 -8.47 -7.77
N ASP A 92 -13.80 -8.18 -7.83
CA ASP A 92 -12.86 -8.41 -6.72
C ASP A 92 -13.25 -7.60 -5.47
N THR A 93 -13.72 -6.38 -5.63
CA THR A 93 -14.19 -5.53 -4.52
C THR A 93 -15.43 -6.14 -3.85
N ALA A 94 -16.40 -6.60 -4.64
CA ALA A 94 -17.61 -7.24 -4.12
C ALA A 94 -17.30 -8.51 -3.32
N LEU A 95 -16.44 -9.38 -3.84
CA LEU A 95 -16.01 -10.61 -3.18
C LEU A 95 -15.21 -10.32 -1.91
N ARG A 96 -14.25 -9.40 -1.96
CA ARG A 96 -13.42 -9.02 -0.82
C ARG A 96 -14.24 -8.40 0.31
N THR A 97 -15.27 -7.64 -0.01
CA THR A 97 -16.18 -7.06 0.97
C THR A 97 -16.92 -8.16 1.73
N ALA A 98 -17.41 -9.20 1.05
CA ALA A 98 -18.06 -10.33 1.67
C ALA A 98 -17.12 -11.12 2.59
N ASP A 99 -15.91 -11.42 2.13
CA ASP A 99 -14.89 -12.15 2.91
C ASP A 99 -14.47 -11.35 4.16
N SER A 100 -14.24 -10.05 4.02
CA SER A 100 -13.91 -9.15 5.12
C SER A 100 -15.04 -9.08 6.15
N GLY A 101 -16.29 -8.97 5.69
CA GLY A 101 -17.45 -8.94 6.56
C GLY A 101 -17.63 -10.23 7.34
N TYR A 102 -17.45 -11.38 6.69
CA TYR A 102 -17.53 -12.68 7.35
C TYR A 102 -16.40 -12.88 8.38
N LEU A 103 -15.17 -12.50 8.02
CA LEU A 103 -14.04 -12.56 8.95
C LEU A 103 -14.26 -11.66 10.17
N THR A 104 -14.70 -10.42 9.94
CA THR A 104 -14.98 -9.46 11.02
C THR A 104 -16.05 -10.00 11.98
N ARG A 105 -17.14 -10.56 11.46
CA ARG A 105 -18.17 -11.16 12.29
C ARG A 105 -17.62 -12.28 13.16
N ARG A 106 -16.84 -13.20 12.58
CA ARG A 106 -16.23 -14.29 13.34
C ARG A 106 -15.27 -13.81 14.42
N LEU A 107 -14.48 -12.77 14.13
CA LEU A 107 -13.59 -12.17 15.11
C LEU A 107 -14.37 -11.52 16.27
N VAL A 108 -15.44 -10.80 15.96
CA VAL A 108 -16.31 -10.21 16.99
C VAL A 108 -16.96 -11.30 17.83
N ASP A 109 -17.49 -12.36 17.23
CA ASP A 109 -18.12 -13.48 17.95
C ASP A 109 -17.14 -14.16 18.92
N VAL A 110 -15.85 -14.26 18.57
CA VAL A 110 -14.83 -14.83 19.46
C VAL A 110 -14.36 -13.81 20.49
N SER A 111 -14.15 -12.55 20.10
CA SER A 111 -13.57 -11.54 20.98
C SER A 111 -14.55 -11.07 22.07
N GLN A 112 -15.86 -11.14 21.85
CA GLN A 112 -16.84 -10.76 22.85
C GLN A 112 -16.76 -11.62 24.13
N ASP A 113 -16.27 -12.86 24.02
CA ASP A 113 -16.11 -13.76 25.17
C ASP A 113 -14.82 -13.49 25.96
N VAL A 114 -13.92 -12.67 25.41
CA VAL A 114 -12.66 -12.29 26.07
C VAL A 114 -12.88 -11.10 26.97
N ILE A 115 -12.93 -11.35 28.27
CA ILE A 115 -13.17 -10.34 29.29
C ILE A 115 -11.91 -10.12 30.11
N ILE A 116 -11.49 -8.87 30.25
CA ILE A 116 -10.42 -8.47 31.18
C ILE A 116 -10.98 -8.56 32.60
N ARG A 117 -10.36 -9.37 33.44
CA ARG A 117 -10.82 -9.61 34.83
C ARG A 117 -9.95 -8.88 35.86
N GLU A 118 -8.74 -8.55 35.49
CA GLU A 118 -7.72 -7.95 36.36
C GLU A 118 -7.01 -6.85 35.60
N ASP A 119 -6.64 -5.76 36.25
CA ASP A 119 -5.89 -4.66 35.64
C ASP A 119 -4.45 -5.10 35.35
N ASP A 120 -3.83 -5.83 36.28
CA ASP A 120 -2.52 -6.43 36.13
C ASP A 120 -2.55 -7.90 36.57
N CYS A 121 -2.24 -8.81 35.68
CA CYS A 121 -2.18 -10.24 35.96
C CYS A 121 -0.83 -10.69 36.55
N GLY A 122 0.10 -9.77 36.82
CA GLY A 122 1.41 -10.03 37.44
C GLY A 122 2.30 -10.95 36.61
N THR A 123 2.18 -10.93 35.28
CA THR A 123 2.99 -11.78 34.41
C THR A 123 4.34 -11.13 34.10
N ASP A 124 5.43 -11.91 34.23
CA ASP A 124 6.77 -11.50 33.81
C ASP A 124 7.05 -11.85 32.33
N ARG A 125 6.02 -12.37 31.62
CA ARG A 125 6.18 -12.75 30.22
C ARG A 125 5.99 -11.54 29.31
N GLY A 126 7.02 -11.27 28.49
CA GLY A 126 6.96 -10.33 27.39
C GLY A 126 6.80 -11.03 26.04
N LEU A 127 6.35 -10.28 25.03
CA LEU A 127 6.34 -10.69 23.64
C LEU A 127 7.43 -9.93 22.89
N ALA A 128 8.35 -10.64 22.25
CA ALA A 128 9.36 -10.02 21.41
C ALA A 128 8.72 -9.59 20.08
N MET A 129 8.63 -8.29 19.87
CA MET A 129 8.06 -7.71 18.64
C MET A 129 9.17 -7.12 17.77
N PRO A 130 9.20 -7.44 16.45
CA PRO A 130 10.20 -6.88 15.55
C PRO A 130 9.90 -5.39 15.27
N ILE A 131 10.85 -4.51 15.60
CA ILE A 131 10.76 -3.08 15.33
C ILE A 131 11.28 -2.76 13.93
N ALA A 132 12.27 -3.49 13.45
CA ALA A 132 12.91 -3.25 12.17
C ALA A 132 13.03 -4.53 11.35
N LYS A 133 12.90 -4.38 10.04
CA LYS A 133 13.21 -5.42 9.05
C LYS A 133 14.38 -4.97 8.18
N VAL A 134 15.18 -5.92 7.73
CA VAL A 134 16.25 -5.65 6.78
C VAL A 134 15.68 -5.78 5.38
N ASN A 135 15.84 -4.74 4.57
CA ASN A 135 15.48 -4.80 3.16
C ASN A 135 16.48 -5.73 2.44
N GLU A 136 15.99 -6.83 1.89
CA GLU A 136 16.82 -7.84 1.22
C GLU A 136 17.58 -7.30 0.00
N ARG A 137 17.10 -6.20 -0.61
CA ARG A 137 17.72 -5.61 -1.82
C ARG A 137 18.78 -4.56 -1.51
N SER A 138 18.53 -3.71 -0.50
CA SER A 138 19.43 -2.61 -0.14
C SER A 138 20.31 -2.91 1.08
N GLY A 139 19.99 -3.94 1.86
CA GLY A 139 20.66 -4.23 3.14
C GLY A 139 20.35 -3.21 4.25
N GLU A 140 19.53 -2.21 3.98
CA GLU A 140 19.17 -1.18 4.94
C GLU A 140 18.13 -1.67 5.95
N ARG A 141 18.24 -1.19 7.19
CA ARG A 141 17.22 -1.42 8.22
C ARG A 141 16.09 -0.41 8.04
N VAL A 142 14.88 -0.91 7.84
CA VAL A 142 13.65 -0.10 7.72
C VAL A 142 12.74 -0.49 8.88
N LEU A 143 11.91 0.44 9.34
CA LEU A 143 10.88 0.14 10.33
C LEU A 143 9.95 -0.97 9.82
N HIS A 144 9.53 -1.83 10.74
CA HIS A 144 8.53 -2.85 10.42
C HIS A 144 7.18 -2.18 10.16
N ASP A 145 6.43 -2.68 9.19
CA ASP A 145 5.16 -2.05 8.76
C ASP A 145 4.10 -2.01 9.87
N ASP A 146 4.18 -2.96 10.82
CA ASP A 146 3.22 -3.10 11.92
C ASP A 146 3.66 -2.44 13.24
N VAL A 147 4.74 -1.65 13.26
CA VAL A 147 5.26 -1.03 14.50
C VAL A 147 4.19 -0.17 15.19
N GLU A 148 3.44 0.63 14.43
CA GLU A 148 2.41 1.51 14.98
C GLU A 148 1.28 0.74 15.68
N THR A 149 0.96 -0.47 15.22
CA THR A 149 -0.14 -1.27 15.77
C THR A 149 0.31 -2.28 16.82
N SER A 150 1.58 -2.69 16.77
CA SER A 150 2.11 -3.78 17.59
C SER A 150 2.97 -3.31 18.75
N VAL A 151 3.62 -2.15 18.63
CA VAL A 151 4.62 -1.66 19.59
C VAL A 151 4.15 -0.41 20.32
N TYR A 152 3.55 0.55 19.61
CA TYR A 152 3.14 1.81 20.24
C TYR A 152 2.06 1.59 21.30
N ALA A 153 2.14 2.36 22.38
CA ALA A 153 1.25 2.26 23.52
C ALA A 153 1.23 0.85 24.16
N ARG A 154 2.39 0.21 24.21
CA ARG A 154 2.62 -1.06 24.91
C ARG A 154 3.70 -0.88 25.95
N THR A 155 3.44 -1.35 27.16
CA THR A 155 4.40 -1.30 28.27
C THR A 155 5.61 -2.20 28.00
N LEU A 156 6.82 -1.69 28.22
CA LEU A 156 8.06 -2.44 28.07
C LEU A 156 8.19 -3.50 29.16
N ALA A 157 8.47 -4.74 28.76
CA ALA A 157 8.69 -5.85 29.69
C ALA A 157 10.13 -5.88 30.25
N GLU A 158 11.09 -5.36 29.48
CA GLU A 158 12.52 -5.34 29.84
C GLU A 158 13.11 -3.97 29.50
N ASP A 159 14.23 -3.64 30.14
CA ASP A 159 14.99 -2.43 29.84
C ASP A 159 15.52 -2.46 28.40
N VAL A 160 15.36 -1.38 27.67
CA VAL A 160 15.96 -1.20 26.34
C VAL A 160 17.32 -0.54 26.52
N GLU A 161 18.39 -1.30 26.29
CA GLU A 161 19.76 -0.82 26.44
C GLU A 161 20.46 -0.66 25.09
N ARG A 162 21.33 0.32 25.03
CA ARG A 162 22.27 0.51 23.93
C ARG A 162 23.64 0.90 24.47
N ASP A 163 24.65 0.13 24.10
CA ASP A 163 26.05 0.38 24.53
C ASP A 163 26.20 0.55 26.06
N GLY A 164 25.45 -0.21 26.85
CA GLY A 164 25.43 -0.14 28.33
C GLY A 164 24.69 1.05 28.91
N THR A 165 23.95 1.81 28.08
CA THR A 165 23.10 2.89 28.54
C THR A 165 21.63 2.49 28.37
N VAL A 166 20.87 2.54 29.47
CA VAL A 166 19.43 2.29 29.45
C VAL A 166 18.74 3.46 28.75
N LEU A 167 18.11 3.20 27.60
CA LEU A 167 17.35 4.19 26.83
C LEU A 167 15.92 4.34 27.34
N ALA A 168 15.32 3.22 27.71
CA ALA A 168 13.97 3.19 28.29
C ALA A 168 13.90 2.06 29.33
N PRO A 169 13.49 2.32 30.56
CA PRO A 169 13.35 1.30 31.58
C PRO A 169 12.10 0.44 31.38
N ALA A 170 12.12 -0.78 31.92
CA ALA A 170 10.94 -1.64 31.99
C ALA A 170 9.79 -0.96 32.72
N GLY A 171 8.55 -1.25 32.33
CA GLY A 171 7.35 -0.69 32.93
C GLY A 171 6.95 0.69 32.40
N ILE A 172 7.62 1.21 31.37
CA ILE A 172 7.26 2.48 30.69
C ILE A 172 6.42 2.17 29.43
N ASP A 173 5.45 3.02 29.12
CA ASP A 173 4.59 2.94 27.93
C ASP A 173 5.18 3.69 26.73
#